data_8dc36fa257dda731b3756fb6b1acae20
#
_entry.id   8dc36fa257dda731b3756fb6b1acae20
#
_cell.length_a   1.000
_cell.length_b   1.000
_cell.length_c   1.000
_cell.angle_alpha   90.00
_cell.angle_beta   90.00
_cell.angle_gamma   90.00
#
_symmetry.space_group_name_H-M   'P 1'
#
loop_
_entity.id
_entity.type
_entity.pdbx_description
1 polymer ?
#
loop_
_entity_poly.entity_id
_entity_poly.type
_entity_poly.pdbx_seq_one_letter_code
_entity_poly.pdbx_strand_id
1 'polypeptide(L)'
;MTGLHFLGCKSCGTYDRHNQVLQVALAYLRIELNFTGSTSSVDSNFVGHSADGKSKHTDGQVWGSLSWPRRLAIDVSVVNPTAVSHSCAGACGESFLNPNAGTRAAEETKTKKYKFLCEQRGMDFVPIVFTTSGGMGEQFQRRYWNPHWIRVAEEDEAMKIGPWVARKRKAFWEARFAVAVAIQLANCNAGMISRSQHITDSLNLAFRDFGHFCNSIRNPI
;
A
#
# COMPACT_ATOMS: atom_id res chain seq x y z
N MET A 1 -13.87 -10.58 -25.03
CA MET A 1 -12.75 -10.05 -24.22
C MET A 1 -13.06 -10.37 -22.78
N THR A 2 -12.23 -11.19 -22.14
CA THR A 2 -12.42 -11.54 -20.73
C THR A 2 -12.05 -10.36 -19.86
N GLY A 3 -12.85 -10.03 -18.83
CA GLY A 3 -12.64 -8.87 -17.94
C GLY A 3 -11.25 -8.76 -17.28
N LEU A 4 -10.46 -9.81 -17.33
CA LEU A 4 -9.08 -9.88 -16.84
C LEU A 4 -8.09 -9.02 -17.65
N HIS A 5 -8.38 -8.70 -18.93
CA HIS A 5 -7.53 -7.83 -19.74
C HIS A 5 -7.44 -6.40 -19.17
N PHE A 6 -8.52 -5.91 -18.57
CA PHE A 6 -8.59 -4.55 -18.02
C PHE A 6 -7.71 -4.35 -16.78
N LEU A 7 -7.45 -5.41 -16.01
CA LEU A 7 -6.65 -5.34 -14.78
C LEU A 7 -5.15 -5.12 -15.04
N GLY A 8 -4.68 -5.43 -16.26
CA GLY A 8 -3.30 -5.22 -16.69
C GLY A 8 -3.11 -4.07 -17.71
N CYS A 9 -4.20 -3.44 -18.16
CA CYS A 9 -4.14 -2.46 -19.25
C CYS A 9 -3.48 -1.15 -18.83
N LYS A 10 -2.34 -0.80 -19.46
CA LYS A 10 -1.60 0.45 -19.20
C LYS A 10 -2.28 1.69 -19.77
N SER A 11 -3.27 1.53 -20.66
CA SER A 11 -3.92 2.64 -21.37
C SER A 11 -5.09 3.29 -20.61
N CYS A 12 -5.61 2.64 -19.57
CA CYS A 12 -6.73 3.17 -18.79
C CYS A 12 -6.23 4.04 -17.63
N GLY A 13 -5.84 5.28 -17.86
CA GLY A 13 -5.58 6.29 -16.83
C GLY A 13 -4.63 5.84 -15.71
N THR A 14 -3.36 5.66 -16.04
CA THR A 14 -2.35 5.10 -15.11
C THR A 14 -2.11 5.93 -13.85
N TYR A 15 -2.44 7.22 -13.88
CA TYR A 15 -2.17 8.12 -12.75
C TYR A 15 -3.11 7.89 -11.55
N ASP A 16 -4.37 7.53 -11.80
CA ASP A 16 -5.35 7.32 -10.72
C ASP A 16 -5.33 5.91 -10.14
N ARG A 17 -4.59 4.97 -10.79
CA ARG A 17 -4.64 3.56 -10.44
C ARG A 17 -4.14 3.21 -9.04
N HIS A 18 -3.23 4.00 -8.50
CA HIS A 18 -2.61 3.70 -7.21
C HIS A 18 -3.04 4.67 -6.12
N ASN A 19 -3.77 5.73 -6.47
CA ASN A 19 -4.04 6.81 -5.54
C ASN A 19 -4.81 6.35 -4.29
N GLN A 20 -5.84 5.54 -4.43
CA GLN A 20 -6.62 5.07 -3.27
C GLN A 20 -5.77 4.19 -2.33
N VAL A 21 -5.05 3.22 -2.89
CA VAL A 21 -4.17 2.34 -2.10
C VAL A 21 -3.01 3.14 -1.50
N LEU A 22 -2.45 4.08 -2.26
CA LEU A 22 -1.42 5.01 -1.78
C LEU A 22 -1.89 5.83 -0.59
N GLN A 23 -3.08 6.43 -0.67
CA GLN A 23 -3.62 7.24 0.43
C GLN A 23 -3.85 6.40 1.70
N VAL A 24 -4.36 5.17 1.56
CA VAL A 24 -4.51 4.26 2.70
C VAL A 24 -3.14 3.86 3.26
N ALA A 25 -2.15 3.60 2.41
CA ALA A 25 -0.80 3.28 2.85
C ALA A 25 -0.14 4.44 3.61
N LEU A 26 -0.24 5.67 3.08
CA LEU A 26 0.25 6.86 3.76
C LEU A 26 -0.46 7.10 5.10
N ALA A 27 -1.78 6.92 5.14
CA ALA A 27 -2.55 7.04 6.38
C ALA A 27 -2.11 5.99 7.42
N TYR A 28 -1.94 4.73 7.02
CA TYR A 28 -1.42 3.67 7.88
C TYR A 28 -0.04 4.02 8.47
N LEU A 29 0.89 4.40 7.59
CA LEU A 29 2.26 4.76 8.01
C LEU A 29 2.25 5.93 9.01
N ARG A 30 1.40 6.93 8.80
CA ARG A 30 1.28 8.08 9.71
C ARG A 30 0.63 7.73 11.04
N ILE A 31 -0.49 7.02 11.01
CA ILE A 31 -1.30 6.75 12.21
C ILE A 31 -0.70 5.64 13.05
N GLU A 32 -0.29 4.53 12.41
CA GLU A 32 0.19 3.35 13.13
C GLU A 32 1.69 3.36 13.38
N LEU A 33 2.49 3.82 12.41
CA LEU A 33 3.95 3.85 12.54
C LEU A 33 4.49 5.22 12.96
N ASN A 34 3.60 6.17 13.30
CA ASN A 34 3.94 7.49 13.83
C ASN A 34 4.87 8.31 12.93
N PHE A 35 4.72 8.20 11.60
CA PHE A 35 5.38 9.15 10.71
C PHE A 35 4.67 10.51 10.78
N THR A 36 5.41 11.59 11.03
CA THR A 36 4.84 12.93 11.22
C THR A 36 4.58 13.66 9.91
N GLY A 37 5.35 13.34 8.86
CA GLY A 37 5.22 13.94 7.53
C GLY A 37 5.05 12.93 6.43
N SER A 38 4.34 13.32 5.37
CA SER A 38 4.17 12.51 4.16
C SER A 38 3.97 13.40 2.93
N THR A 39 4.35 12.90 1.76
CA THR A 39 4.04 13.51 0.47
C THR A 39 3.71 12.46 -0.58
N SER A 40 2.80 12.80 -1.48
CA SER A 40 2.50 12.07 -2.72
C SER A 40 2.68 12.94 -3.97
N SER A 41 3.25 14.15 -3.82
CA SER A 41 3.57 15.03 -4.95
C SER A 41 4.69 14.45 -5.80
N VAL A 42 4.50 14.46 -7.11
CA VAL A 42 5.47 13.94 -8.08
C VAL A 42 6.82 14.62 -7.91
N ASP A 43 6.85 15.94 -7.79
CA ASP A 43 8.09 16.71 -7.66
C ASP A 43 8.84 16.39 -6.38
N SER A 44 8.12 16.18 -5.28
CA SER A 44 8.70 15.84 -3.97
C SER A 44 9.19 14.40 -3.89
N ASN A 45 8.70 13.52 -4.77
CA ASN A 45 8.99 12.09 -4.76
C ASN A 45 10.12 11.69 -5.72
N PHE A 46 10.84 12.66 -6.28
CA PHE A 46 12.00 12.41 -7.12
C PHE A 46 13.11 11.70 -6.34
N VAL A 47 13.58 10.58 -6.86
CA VAL A 47 14.62 9.76 -6.21
C VAL A 47 15.93 9.65 -7.01
N GLY A 48 15.97 10.16 -8.23
CA GLY A 48 17.19 10.16 -9.03
C GLY A 48 16.92 9.95 -10.53
N HIS A 49 17.99 9.67 -11.26
CA HIS A 49 17.93 9.33 -12.68
C HIS A 49 18.36 7.88 -12.89
N SER A 50 17.69 7.20 -13.81
CA SER A 50 18.15 5.90 -14.30
C SER A 50 19.36 6.05 -15.21
N ALA A 51 20.04 4.95 -15.53
CA ALA A 51 21.22 4.94 -16.40
C ALA A 51 20.96 5.57 -17.80
N ASP A 52 19.72 5.54 -18.27
CA ASP A 52 19.26 6.19 -19.50
C ASP A 52 18.91 7.68 -19.32
N GLY A 53 19.26 8.29 -18.19
CA GLY A 53 19.02 9.70 -17.87
C GLY A 53 17.61 10.07 -17.49
N LYS A 54 16.65 9.12 -17.46
CA LYS A 54 15.24 9.41 -17.12
C LYS A 54 15.05 9.61 -15.63
N SER A 55 14.33 10.66 -15.26
CA SER A 55 13.91 10.92 -13.89
C SER A 55 13.09 9.77 -13.34
N LYS A 56 13.37 9.38 -12.09
CA LYS A 56 12.62 8.35 -11.35
C LYS A 56 11.96 9.00 -10.15
N HIS A 57 10.70 8.65 -9.98
CA HIS A 57 9.85 9.11 -8.89
C HIS A 57 9.19 7.91 -8.24
N THR A 58 9.09 7.92 -6.92
CA THR A 58 8.27 6.98 -6.15
C THR A 58 6.85 7.52 -6.02
N ASP A 59 5.91 6.71 -5.56
CA ASP A 59 4.53 7.16 -5.42
C ASP A 59 4.35 8.05 -4.18
N GLY A 60 5.15 7.82 -3.12
CA GLY A 60 5.08 8.60 -1.90
C GLY A 60 6.34 8.53 -1.06
N GLN A 61 6.43 9.44 -0.10
CA GLN A 61 7.47 9.45 0.94
C GLN A 61 6.86 9.79 2.29
N VAL A 62 7.44 9.23 3.35
CA VAL A 62 7.11 9.55 4.74
C VAL A 62 8.38 9.75 5.56
N TRP A 63 8.29 10.56 6.63
CA TRP A 63 9.43 10.90 7.50
C TRP A 63 8.99 11.28 8.92
N GLY A 64 9.98 11.38 9.81
CA GLY A 64 9.78 11.92 11.15
C GLY A 64 9.25 10.90 12.16
N SER A 65 9.46 9.61 11.95
CA SER A 65 9.18 8.58 12.96
C SER A 65 10.40 8.35 13.83
N LEU A 66 10.22 8.26 15.15
CA LEU A 66 11.29 7.91 16.08
C LEU A 66 11.80 6.49 15.89
N SER A 67 10.92 5.55 15.52
CA SER A 67 11.27 4.16 15.24
C SER A 67 11.95 3.98 13.87
N TRP A 68 11.79 4.96 12.98
CA TRP A 68 12.30 4.94 11.61
C TRP A 68 12.94 6.28 11.30
N PRO A 69 14.21 6.49 11.70
CA PRO A 69 14.85 7.80 11.61
C PRO A 69 15.13 8.25 10.18
N ARG A 70 15.21 7.28 9.25
CA ARG A 70 15.40 7.59 7.83
C ARG A 70 14.06 7.87 7.14
N ARG A 71 14.09 8.76 6.16
CA ARG A 71 12.96 8.96 5.26
C ARG A 71 12.66 7.67 4.50
N LEU A 72 11.39 7.30 4.40
CA LEU A 72 10.94 6.10 3.72
C LEU A 72 10.24 6.48 2.41
N ALA A 73 10.80 6.03 1.30
CA ALA A 73 10.17 6.12 -0.02
C ALA A 73 9.32 4.86 -0.27
N ILE A 74 8.12 5.05 -0.77
CA ILE A 74 7.17 3.97 -1.07
C ILE A 74 6.72 4.00 -2.53
N ASP A 75 6.52 2.84 -3.10
CA ASP A 75 5.97 2.68 -4.45
C ASP A 75 4.91 1.57 -4.43
N VAL A 76 3.68 1.93 -4.78
CA VAL A 76 2.51 1.07 -4.65
C VAL A 76 2.22 0.33 -5.94
N SER A 77 1.77 -0.91 -5.85
CA SER A 77 1.29 -1.67 -7.00
C SER A 77 0.14 -2.59 -6.61
N VAL A 78 -0.80 -2.76 -7.53
CA VAL A 78 -1.82 -3.80 -7.45
C VAL A 78 -1.59 -4.77 -8.60
N VAL A 79 -1.39 -6.04 -8.29
CA VAL A 79 -1.11 -7.09 -9.26
C VAL A 79 -2.25 -8.09 -9.32
N ASN A 80 -2.57 -8.54 -10.53
CA ASN A 80 -3.47 -9.68 -10.70
C ASN A 80 -2.63 -10.96 -10.72
N PRO A 81 -2.73 -11.84 -9.72
CA PRO A 81 -1.94 -13.06 -9.65
C PRO A 81 -2.27 -14.04 -10.77
N THR A 82 -3.44 -13.90 -11.41
CA THR A 82 -3.89 -14.80 -12.50
C THR A 82 -3.67 -14.21 -13.89
N ALA A 83 -3.18 -12.95 -13.99
CA ALA A 83 -2.93 -12.33 -15.28
C ALA A 83 -1.65 -12.90 -15.91
N VAL A 84 -1.79 -13.46 -17.09
CA VAL A 84 -0.67 -13.81 -17.97
C VAL A 84 -0.10 -12.50 -18.51
N SER A 85 0.93 -11.94 -17.90
CA SER A 85 1.66 -10.82 -18.47
C SER A 85 2.93 -11.36 -19.16
N HIS A 86 3.26 -10.83 -20.33
CA HIS A 86 4.47 -11.23 -21.08
C HIS A 86 5.78 -11.03 -20.26
N SER A 87 5.76 -10.20 -19.24
CA SER A 87 6.89 -10.00 -18.33
C SER A 87 6.98 -11.04 -17.20
N CYS A 88 5.95 -11.88 -17.03
CA CYS A 88 5.86 -12.91 -16.01
C CYS A 88 5.68 -14.31 -16.60
N ALA A 89 6.16 -14.54 -17.84
CA ALA A 89 5.97 -15.81 -18.55
C ALA A 89 6.47 -17.06 -17.79
N GLY A 90 7.42 -16.89 -16.84
CA GLY A 90 7.85 -17.95 -15.93
C GLY A 90 7.00 -18.10 -14.66
N ALA A 91 6.33 -17.04 -14.21
CA ALA A 91 5.62 -17.03 -12.95
C ALA A 91 4.15 -17.49 -13.06
N CYS A 92 3.60 -17.57 -14.26
CA CYS A 92 2.19 -17.87 -14.45
C CYS A 92 1.83 -19.32 -14.09
N GLY A 93 2.73 -20.28 -14.31
CA GLY A 93 2.58 -21.66 -13.87
C GLY A 93 2.76 -21.81 -12.34
N GLU A 94 3.64 -21.00 -11.74
CA GLU A 94 3.89 -21.01 -10.31
C GLU A 94 2.82 -20.26 -9.50
N SER A 95 2.10 -19.32 -10.11
CA SER A 95 1.08 -18.50 -9.42
C SER A 95 -0.13 -19.32 -8.98
N PHE A 96 -0.47 -20.40 -9.65
CA PHE A 96 -1.48 -21.36 -9.19
C PHE A 96 -1.01 -22.17 -7.97
N LEU A 97 0.30 -22.44 -7.89
CA LEU A 97 0.91 -23.19 -6.81
C LEU A 97 1.42 -22.29 -5.67
N ASN A 98 1.72 -21.01 -5.99
CA ASN A 98 2.23 -20.03 -5.02
C ASN A 98 1.54 -18.68 -5.23
N PRO A 99 0.49 -18.36 -4.46
CA PRO A 99 -0.28 -17.12 -4.60
C PRO A 99 0.56 -15.85 -4.40
N ASN A 100 1.74 -15.98 -3.79
CA ASN A 100 2.66 -14.86 -3.55
C ASN A 100 3.66 -14.63 -4.70
N ALA A 101 3.71 -15.49 -5.71
CA ALA A 101 4.70 -15.36 -6.80
C ALA A 101 4.56 -14.03 -7.55
N GLY A 102 3.32 -13.63 -7.85
CA GLY A 102 3.04 -12.37 -8.55
C GLY A 102 3.43 -11.12 -7.73
N THR A 103 3.14 -11.11 -6.44
CA THR A 103 3.55 -10.01 -5.55
C THR A 103 5.05 -9.94 -5.40
N ARG A 104 5.72 -11.09 -5.23
CA ARG A 104 7.18 -11.16 -5.11
C ARG A 104 7.89 -10.63 -6.36
N ALA A 105 7.45 -11.04 -7.56
CA ALA A 105 8.01 -10.56 -8.83
C ALA A 105 7.84 -9.03 -8.98
N ALA A 106 6.69 -8.49 -8.58
CA ALA A 106 6.45 -7.05 -8.59
C ALA A 106 7.34 -6.32 -7.57
N GLU A 107 7.49 -6.85 -6.35
CA GLU A 107 8.36 -6.31 -5.31
C GLU A 107 9.82 -6.28 -5.76
N GLU A 108 10.32 -7.36 -6.37
CA GLU A 108 11.68 -7.42 -6.93
C GLU A 108 11.90 -6.39 -8.01
N THR A 109 10.95 -6.26 -8.95
CA THR A 109 11.02 -5.29 -10.04
C THR A 109 11.13 -3.86 -9.50
N LYS A 110 10.30 -3.51 -8.52
CA LYS A 110 10.31 -2.19 -7.87
C LYS A 110 11.60 -1.97 -7.07
N THR A 111 12.03 -2.99 -6.33
CA THR A 111 13.28 -2.94 -5.56
C THR A 111 14.49 -2.70 -6.46
N LYS A 112 14.62 -3.43 -7.56
CA LYS A 112 15.68 -3.22 -8.57
C LYS A 112 15.64 -1.81 -9.14
N LYS A 113 14.46 -1.24 -9.35
CA LYS A 113 14.27 0.08 -9.97
C LYS A 113 14.61 1.23 -9.04
N TYR A 114 14.30 1.14 -7.75
CA TYR A 114 14.29 2.30 -6.86
C TYR A 114 15.24 2.23 -5.68
N LYS A 115 15.54 1.03 -5.15
CA LYS A 115 16.27 0.86 -3.89
C LYS A 115 17.60 1.60 -3.89
N PHE A 116 18.43 1.37 -4.91
CA PHE A 116 19.75 2.01 -5.03
C PHE A 116 19.66 3.54 -5.08
N LEU A 117 18.71 4.09 -5.85
CA LEU A 117 18.51 5.53 -5.97
C LEU A 117 18.05 6.17 -4.64
N CYS A 118 17.20 5.48 -3.90
CA CYS A 118 16.77 5.91 -2.58
C CYS A 118 17.91 5.89 -1.56
N GLU A 119 18.71 4.82 -1.56
CA GLU A 119 19.86 4.67 -0.68
C GLU A 119 20.92 5.76 -0.91
N GLN A 120 21.19 6.14 -2.16
CA GLN A 120 22.08 7.27 -2.49
C GLN A 120 21.60 8.60 -1.90
N ARG A 121 20.29 8.74 -1.62
CA ARG A 121 19.69 9.92 -0.99
C ARG A 121 19.49 9.75 0.52
N GLY A 122 20.04 8.72 1.12
CA GLY A 122 19.86 8.44 2.54
C GLY A 122 18.43 8.05 2.92
N MET A 123 17.62 7.56 1.96
CA MET A 123 16.26 7.09 2.17
C MET A 123 16.19 5.57 2.16
N ASP A 124 15.30 5.02 2.95
CA ASP A 124 14.90 3.63 2.81
C ASP A 124 13.83 3.50 1.70
N PHE A 125 13.73 2.34 1.09
CA PHE A 125 12.72 2.05 0.08
C PHE A 125 11.93 0.80 0.45
N VAL A 126 10.60 0.86 0.28
CA VAL A 126 9.73 -0.30 0.38
C VAL A 126 8.68 -0.32 -0.73
N PRO A 127 8.59 -1.40 -1.51
CA PRO A 127 7.46 -1.64 -2.39
C PRO A 127 6.25 -2.07 -1.56
N ILE A 128 5.10 -1.47 -1.81
CA ILE A 128 3.82 -1.86 -1.21
C ILE A 128 2.98 -2.50 -2.31
N VAL A 129 2.96 -3.81 -2.35
CA VAL A 129 2.28 -4.57 -3.40
C VAL A 129 1.05 -5.27 -2.82
N PHE A 130 -0.08 -5.16 -3.52
CA PHE A 130 -1.30 -5.89 -3.21
C PHE A 130 -1.70 -6.77 -4.38
N THR A 131 -2.35 -7.89 -4.10
CA THR A 131 -3.09 -8.64 -5.12
C THR A 131 -4.47 -8.01 -5.35
N THR A 132 -5.08 -8.30 -6.49
CA THR A 132 -6.47 -7.91 -6.76
C THR A 132 -7.49 -8.51 -5.79
N SER A 133 -7.12 -9.55 -5.05
CA SER A 133 -7.91 -10.16 -3.96
C SER A 133 -7.61 -9.56 -2.58
N GLY A 134 -6.79 -8.51 -2.50
CA GLY A 134 -6.44 -7.83 -1.23
C GLY A 134 -5.25 -8.45 -0.49
N GLY A 135 -4.61 -9.50 -1.02
CA GLY A 135 -3.39 -10.06 -0.43
C GLY A 135 -2.24 -9.04 -0.46
N MET A 136 -1.47 -8.95 0.60
CA MET A 136 -0.37 -8.00 0.77
C MET A 136 0.97 -8.68 0.45
N GLY A 137 1.88 -7.96 -0.22
CA GLY A 137 3.22 -8.40 -0.54
C GLY A 137 4.12 -8.60 0.69
N GLU A 138 5.08 -9.49 0.54
CA GLU A 138 5.88 -10.01 1.65
C GLU A 138 6.83 -8.96 2.26
N GLN A 139 7.44 -8.08 1.43
CA GLN A 139 8.40 -7.10 1.93
C GLN A 139 7.77 -6.10 2.89
N PHE A 140 6.59 -5.58 2.55
CA PHE A 140 5.87 -4.69 3.44
C PHE A 140 5.37 -5.41 4.68
N GLN A 141 4.84 -6.65 4.54
CA GLN A 141 4.40 -7.47 5.67
C GLN A 141 5.52 -7.71 6.66
N ARG A 142 6.69 -8.16 6.20
CA ARG A 142 7.81 -8.53 7.09
C ARG A 142 8.47 -7.34 7.77
N ARG A 143 8.61 -6.20 7.08
CA ARG A 143 9.38 -5.06 7.59
C ARG A 143 8.54 -4.10 8.42
N TYR A 144 7.26 -3.93 8.11
CA TYR A 144 6.43 -2.87 8.69
C TYR A 144 5.14 -3.38 9.30
N TRP A 145 4.42 -4.29 8.63
CA TRP A 145 3.11 -4.75 9.06
C TRP A 145 3.18 -5.69 10.26
N ASN A 146 3.83 -6.84 10.11
CA ASN A 146 3.88 -7.84 11.17
C ASN A 146 4.62 -7.36 12.43
N PRO A 147 5.82 -6.73 12.35
CA PRO A 147 6.50 -6.24 13.55
C PRO A 147 5.68 -5.19 14.31
N HIS A 148 4.96 -4.32 13.59
CA HIS A 148 4.09 -3.34 14.23
C HIS A 148 2.98 -4.02 15.05
N TRP A 149 2.24 -4.96 14.45
CA TRP A 149 1.11 -5.60 15.13
C TRP A 149 1.54 -6.55 16.26
N ILE A 150 2.72 -7.14 16.19
CA ILE A 150 3.31 -7.88 17.31
C ILE A 150 3.56 -6.92 18.47
N ARG A 151 4.22 -5.81 18.23
CA ARG A 151 4.50 -4.81 19.28
C ARG A 151 3.22 -4.23 19.89
N VAL A 152 2.22 -3.88 19.07
CA VAL A 152 0.94 -3.37 19.58
C VAL A 152 0.24 -4.41 20.46
N ALA A 153 0.30 -5.69 20.10
CA ALA A 153 -0.30 -6.75 20.91
C ALA A 153 0.44 -6.90 22.26
N GLU A 154 1.76 -6.80 22.26
CA GLU A 154 2.58 -6.82 23.49
C GLU A 154 2.29 -5.60 24.39
N GLU A 155 2.16 -4.41 23.80
CA GLU A 155 1.78 -3.18 24.50
C GLU A 155 0.36 -3.29 25.12
N ASP A 156 -0.61 -3.80 24.35
CA ASP A 156 -1.98 -4.01 24.84
C ASP A 156 -2.03 -5.04 25.99
N GLU A 157 -1.22 -6.09 25.93
CA GLU A 157 -1.10 -7.08 27.00
C GLU A 157 -0.45 -6.47 28.27
N ALA A 158 0.64 -5.72 28.11
CA ALA A 158 1.31 -5.02 29.21
C ALA A 158 0.37 -4.02 29.91
N MET A 159 -0.49 -3.34 29.17
CA MET A 159 -1.49 -2.40 29.70
C MET A 159 -2.76 -3.10 30.23
N LYS A 160 -2.85 -4.42 30.15
CA LYS A 160 -4.04 -5.21 30.53
C LYS A 160 -5.33 -4.85 29.76
N ILE A 161 -5.19 -4.23 28.59
CA ILE A 161 -6.32 -3.85 27.73
C ILE A 161 -6.91 -5.09 27.02
N GLY A 162 -6.08 -6.11 26.83
CA GLY A 162 -6.41 -7.37 26.19
C GLY A 162 -6.15 -7.36 24.67
N PRO A 163 -5.75 -8.50 24.11
CA PRO A 163 -5.25 -8.62 22.73
C PRO A 163 -6.32 -8.38 21.65
N TRP A 164 -7.57 -8.17 22.03
CA TRP A 164 -8.68 -7.92 21.12
C TRP A 164 -8.60 -6.54 20.46
N VAL A 165 -7.98 -5.54 21.11
CA VAL A 165 -7.84 -4.19 20.57
C VAL A 165 -6.87 -4.19 19.40
N ALA A 166 -5.67 -4.76 19.57
CA ALA A 166 -4.72 -4.93 18.48
C ALA A 166 -5.32 -5.68 17.29
N ARG A 167 -6.06 -6.77 17.56
CA ARG A 167 -6.74 -7.54 16.50
C ARG A 167 -7.80 -6.73 15.76
N LYS A 168 -8.61 -5.93 16.45
CA LYS A 168 -9.62 -5.07 15.80
C LYS A 168 -8.98 -3.96 14.97
N ARG A 169 -7.93 -3.31 15.49
CA ARG A 169 -7.19 -2.28 14.75
C ARG A 169 -6.54 -2.88 13.50
N LYS A 170 -5.91 -4.05 13.62
CA LYS A 170 -5.34 -4.76 12.48
C LYS A 170 -6.40 -5.09 11.42
N ALA A 171 -7.51 -5.69 11.82
CA ALA A 171 -8.63 -6.04 10.94
C ALA A 171 -9.23 -4.79 10.25
N PHE A 172 -9.31 -3.67 10.95
CA PHE A 172 -9.74 -2.40 10.37
C PHE A 172 -8.84 -1.96 9.21
N TRP A 173 -7.51 -2.02 9.38
CA TRP A 173 -6.59 -1.65 8.31
C TRP A 173 -6.58 -2.66 7.16
N GLU A 174 -6.71 -3.95 7.45
CA GLU A 174 -6.88 -4.99 6.43
C GLU A 174 -8.12 -4.71 5.58
N ALA A 175 -9.25 -4.39 6.20
CA ALA A 175 -10.47 -4.01 5.50
C ALA A 175 -10.29 -2.73 4.67
N ARG A 176 -9.62 -1.70 5.20
CA ARG A 176 -9.33 -0.47 4.45
C ARG A 176 -8.50 -0.73 3.21
N PHE A 177 -7.46 -1.53 3.31
CA PHE A 177 -6.64 -1.89 2.16
C PHE A 177 -7.44 -2.69 1.13
N ALA A 178 -8.24 -3.68 1.57
CA ALA A 178 -9.08 -4.46 0.68
C ALA A 178 -10.10 -3.57 -0.06
N VAL A 179 -10.75 -2.63 0.63
CA VAL A 179 -11.67 -1.67 0.03
C VAL A 179 -10.96 -0.75 -0.96
N ALA A 180 -9.77 -0.23 -0.61
CA ALA A 180 -9.01 0.63 -1.52
C ALA A 180 -8.62 -0.11 -2.81
N VAL A 181 -8.21 -1.38 -2.70
CA VAL A 181 -7.94 -2.24 -3.85
C VAL A 181 -9.22 -2.44 -4.68
N ALA A 182 -10.35 -2.74 -4.04
CA ALA A 182 -11.62 -2.95 -4.75
C ALA A 182 -12.11 -1.69 -5.47
N ILE A 183 -12.02 -0.52 -4.84
CA ILE A 183 -12.35 0.78 -5.48
C ILE A 183 -11.44 1.00 -6.68
N GLN A 184 -10.16 0.76 -6.52
CA GLN A 184 -9.19 0.90 -7.60
C GLN A 184 -9.51 0.01 -8.79
N LEU A 185 -9.89 -1.25 -8.54
CA LEU A 185 -10.31 -2.18 -9.58
C LEU A 185 -11.62 -1.74 -10.25
N ALA A 186 -12.59 -1.27 -9.47
CA ALA A 186 -13.84 -0.74 -9.99
C ALA A 186 -13.59 0.49 -10.90
N ASN A 187 -12.71 1.40 -10.50
CA ASN A 187 -12.33 2.56 -11.31
C ASN A 187 -11.62 2.16 -12.61
N CYS A 188 -10.80 1.11 -12.58
CA CYS A 188 -10.15 0.57 -13.79
C CYS A 188 -11.15 -0.10 -14.74
N ASN A 189 -12.20 -0.71 -14.22
CA ASN A 189 -13.17 -1.46 -15.02
C ASN A 189 -14.29 -0.59 -15.61
N ALA A 190 -14.60 0.53 -14.97
CA ALA A 190 -15.88 1.16 -15.22
C ALA A 190 -15.85 2.19 -16.36
N GLY A 191 -14.74 2.82 -16.74
CA GLY A 191 -14.88 4.03 -17.56
C GLY A 191 -16.01 4.98 -17.06
N MET A 192 -16.57 4.68 -15.86
CA MET A 192 -17.74 5.31 -15.24
C MET A 192 -17.31 6.19 -14.07
N ILE A 193 -16.65 7.28 -14.40
CA ILE A 193 -16.10 8.27 -13.45
C ILE A 193 -17.17 8.84 -12.50
N SER A 194 -18.44 8.89 -12.87
CA SER A 194 -19.47 9.59 -12.08
C SER A 194 -20.05 8.83 -10.88
N ARG A 195 -19.99 7.49 -10.85
CA ARG A 195 -20.51 6.72 -9.71
C ARG A 195 -19.48 6.41 -8.62
N SER A 196 -18.19 6.46 -8.96
CA SER A 196 -17.12 6.12 -8.01
C SER A 196 -16.94 7.19 -6.94
N GLN A 197 -17.16 8.46 -7.27
CA GLN A 197 -17.06 9.59 -6.33
C GLN A 197 -18.01 9.38 -5.14
N HIS A 198 -19.26 9.04 -5.40
CA HIS A 198 -20.28 8.81 -4.37
C HIS A 198 -19.96 7.65 -3.41
N ILE A 199 -19.40 6.56 -3.93
CA ILE A 199 -19.00 5.40 -3.10
C ILE A 199 -17.78 5.77 -2.25
N THR A 200 -16.82 6.47 -2.84
CA THR A 200 -15.60 6.92 -2.14
C THR A 200 -15.96 7.87 -1.00
N ASP A 201 -16.86 8.81 -1.22
CA ASP A 201 -17.30 9.78 -0.21
C ASP A 201 -18.05 9.10 0.94
N SER A 202 -18.92 8.15 0.64
CA SER A 202 -19.65 7.37 1.64
C SER A 202 -18.72 6.49 2.49
N LEU A 203 -17.72 5.86 1.88
CA LEU A 203 -16.74 5.04 2.58
C LEU A 203 -15.79 5.90 3.43
N ASN A 204 -15.36 7.06 2.93
CA ASN A 204 -14.54 8.00 3.69
C ASN A 204 -15.29 8.54 4.91
N LEU A 205 -16.59 8.78 4.79
CA LEU A 205 -17.43 9.17 5.92
C LEU A 205 -17.48 8.06 6.97
N ALA A 206 -17.78 6.82 6.58
CA ALA A 206 -17.82 5.68 7.49
C ALA A 206 -16.48 5.42 8.19
N PHE A 207 -15.36 5.61 7.48
CA PHE A 207 -14.02 5.46 8.05
C PHE A 207 -13.63 6.63 8.97
N ARG A 208 -14.14 7.83 8.73
CA ARG A 208 -13.94 8.99 9.61
C ARG A 208 -14.60 8.77 10.97
N ASP A 209 -15.81 8.24 10.97
CA ASP A 209 -16.56 7.94 12.20
C ASP A 209 -15.86 6.85 13.02
N PHE A 210 -15.30 5.83 12.38
CA PHE A 210 -14.50 4.81 13.06
C PHE A 210 -13.16 5.38 13.60
N GLY A 211 -12.53 6.31 12.90
CA GLY A 211 -11.34 7.01 13.38
C GLY A 211 -11.60 7.80 14.65
N HIS A 212 -12.76 8.45 14.76
CA HIS A 212 -13.22 9.10 15.99
C HIS A 212 -13.46 8.10 17.12
N PHE A 213 -14.02 6.95 16.83
CA PHE A 213 -14.22 5.86 17.79
C PHE A 213 -12.88 5.33 18.34
N CYS A 214 -11.88 5.09 17.48
CA CYS A 214 -10.55 4.65 17.92
C CYS A 214 -9.83 5.70 18.78
N ASN A 215 -10.00 6.99 18.47
CA ASN A 215 -9.42 8.08 19.25
C ASN A 215 -10.12 8.27 20.61
N SER A 216 -11.40 8.03 20.71
CA SER A 216 -12.16 8.07 21.98
C SER A 216 -11.76 6.94 22.94
N ILE A 217 -11.30 5.81 22.42
CA ILE A 217 -10.78 4.69 23.22
C ILE A 217 -9.36 5.01 23.75
N ARG A 218 -8.55 5.77 22.98
CA ARG A 218 -7.19 6.15 23.39
C ARG A 218 -7.13 7.24 24.47
N ASN A 219 -8.15 8.09 24.56
CA ASN A 219 -8.25 9.16 25.53
C ASN A 219 -9.59 9.06 26.29
N PRO A 220 -9.76 8.09 27.20
CA PRO A 220 -10.87 8.13 28.14
C PRO A 220 -10.68 9.34 29.06
N ILE A 221 -11.70 10.20 29.13
CA ILE A 221 -11.76 11.36 30.02
C ILE A 221 -11.67 10.90 31.47
#